data_8cf0b795214d6da58cdf9de8b6d016a7
#
_entry.id   8cf0b795214d6da58cdf9de8b6d016a7
#
_cell.length_a   1.000
_cell.length_b   1.000
_cell.length_c   1.000
_cell.angle_alpha   90.00
_cell.angle_beta   90.00
_cell.angle_gamma   90.00
#
_symmetry.space_group_name_H-M   'P 1'
#
loop_
_entity.id
_entity.type
_entity.pdbx_description
1 polymer ?
#
loop_
_entity_poly.entity_id
_entity_poly.type
_entity_poly.pdbx_seq_one_letter_code
_entity_poly.pdbx_strand_id
1 'polypeptide(L)'
;MCGQFSILPDALRALETYAPLPFPLVDERKNETIFPGSSVPCLIGQDGRFQIVAMRFGIDYPGFKRRMINARAETVLDKPMFRDDFLHRRLCVPASSFYEWTASKEKVAFFDPDEQTMFLAGFFQNGQFILLTHPANASMRPFHHRMPLLLRADQVKDWLFDTQKAIALLEQENGDLRHWMSHQQGTLF
;
A
#
# COMPACT_ATOMS: atom_id res chain seq x y z
N MET A 1 -10.17 1.31 -6.65
CA MET A 1 -8.73 0.96 -6.62
C MET A 1 -8.05 1.86 -5.62
N CYS A 2 -7.26 1.30 -4.71
CA CYS A 2 -6.64 2.02 -3.60
C CYS A 2 -5.81 3.22 -4.09
N GLY A 3 -6.39 4.40 -4.06
CA GLY A 3 -5.76 5.66 -4.45
C GLY A 3 -5.54 6.59 -3.27
N GLN A 4 -5.92 6.16 -2.08
CA GLN A 4 -5.77 6.93 -0.85
C GLN A 4 -5.59 6.00 0.34
N PHE A 5 -4.65 6.31 1.21
CA PHE A 5 -4.43 5.60 2.48
C PHE A 5 -3.95 6.58 3.55
N SER A 6 -3.91 6.15 4.81
CA SER A 6 -3.38 6.97 5.90
C SER A 6 -2.20 6.29 6.59
N ILE A 7 -1.29 7.12 7.07
CA ILE A 7 -0.16 6.70 7.90
C ILE A 7 -0.27 7.43 9.22
N LEU A 8 -0.53 6.69 10.29
CA LEU A 8 -0.48 7.16 11.67
C LEU A 8 0.96 7.06 12.19
N PRO A 9 1.31 7.75 13.26
CA PRO A 9 2.64 7.65 13.87
C PRO A 9 3.06 6.21 14.19
N ASP A 10 2.16 5.37 14.66
CA ASP A 10 2.46 3.98 14.99
C ASP A 10 2.84 3.14 13.75
N ALA A 11 2.22 3.42 12.60
CA ALA A 11 2.61 2.78 11.35
C ALA A 11 4.01 3.21 10.88
N LEU A 12 4.40 4.46 11.13
CA LEU A 12 5.78 4.91 10.90
C LEU A 12 6.76 4.25 11.87
N ARG A 13 6.41 4.15 13.17
CA ARG A 13 7.24 3.45 14.16
C ARG A 13 7.43 1.98 13.83
N ALA A 14 6.47 1.33 13.21
CA ALA A 14 6.61 -0.05 12.76
C ALA A 14 7.77 -0.23 11.78
N LEU A 15 8.14 0.80 11.01
CA LEU A 15 9.32 0.76 10.14
C LEU A 15 10.64 0.67 10.92
N GLU A 16 10.72 1.22 12.15
CA GLU A 16 11.94 1.23 12.95
C GLU A 16 12.38 -0.18 13.37
N THR A 17 11.46 -1.16 13.34
CA THR A 17 11.80 -2.57 13.55
C THR A 17 12.67 -3.15 12.42
N TYR A 18 12.67 -2.52 11.26
CA TYR A 18 13.43 -2.95 10.07
C TYR A 18 14.68 -2.09 9.83
N ALA A 19 14.57 -0.78 9.94
CA ALA A 19 15.67 0.16 9.71
C ALA A 19 15.42 1.49 10.44
N PRO A 20 16.47 2.25 10.79
CA PRO A 20 16.29 3.58 11.36
C PRO A 20 15.59 4.52 10.37
N LEU A 21 14.68 5.32 10.87
CA LEU A 21 14.01 6.34 10.06
C LEU A 21 15.04 7.40 9.61
N PRO A 22 15.12 7.74 8.31
CA PRO A 22 16.05 8.72 7.78
C PRO A 22 15.64 10.18 8.09
N PHE A 23 14.53 10.37 8.79
CA PHE A 23 13.99 11.67 9.18
C PHE A 23 13.35 11.55 10.57
N PRO A 24 13.31 12.64 11.35
CA PRO A 24 12.61 12.63 12.63
C PRO A 24 11.10 12.46 12.40
N LEU A 25 10.43 11.73 13.29
CA LEU A 25 8.96 11.71 13.34
C LEU A 25 8.48 13.13 13.68
N VAL A 26 8.11 13.88 12.66
CA VAL A 26 7.60 15.25 12.84
C VAL A 26 6.13 15.14 13.23
N ASP A 27 5.83 15.60 14.44
CA ASP A 27 4.48 15.70 15.00
C ASP A 27 3.70 14.36 15.14
N GLU A 28 3.81 13.75 16.29
CA GLU A 28 3.13 12.48 16.69
C GLU A 28 1.59 12.53 16.61
N ARG A 29 1.00 13.68 16.28
CA ARG A 29 -0.45 13.91 16.21
C ARG A 29 -1.01 14.01 14.80
N LYS A 30 -0.18 14.00 13.77
CA LYS A 30 -0.64 14.20 12.39
C LYS A 30 -0.96 12.89 11.71
N ASN A 31 -2.26 12.63 11.54
CA ASN A 31 -2.75 11.69 10.53
C ASN A 31 -2.37 12.22 9.16
N GLU A 32 -1.42 11.59 8.50
CA GLU A 32 -1.12 11.94 7.13
C GLU A 32 -1.99 11.09 6.19
N THR A 33 -2.87 11.76 5.47
CA THR A 33 -3.61 11.13 4.37
C THR A 33 -2.79 11.25 3.11
N ILE A 34 -2.45 10.10 2.53
CA ILE A 34 -1.61 9.98 1.35
C ILE A 34 -2.48 9.94 0.09
N PHE A 35 -2.14 10.78 -0.87
CA PHE A 35 -2.75 10.87 -2.20
C PHE A 35 -1.71 10.60 -3.28
N PRO A 36 -2.12 10.28 -4.51
CA PRO A 36 -1.19 10.22 -5.64
C PRO A 36 -0.38 11.51 -5.78
N GLY A 37 0.94 11.39 -5.85
CA GLY A 37 1.88 12.50 -5.87
C GLY A 37 2.53 12.84 -4.53
N SER A 38 2.00 12.36 -3.41
CA SER A 38 2.65 12.51 -2.09
C SER A 38 3.99 11.80 -2.04
N SER A 39 4.94 12.36 -1.28
CA SER A 39 6.18 11.70 -0.89
C SER A 39 5.90 10.82 0.32
N VAL A 40 6.27 9.54 0.25
CA VAL A 40 5.88 8.52 1.24
C VAL A 40 7.11 7.72 1.67
N PRO A 41 7.30 7.45 2.97
CA PRO A 41 8.33 6.52 3.43
C PRO A 41 7.98 5.09 2.99
N CYS A 42 8.88 4.50 2.23
CA CYS A 42 8.77 3.14 1.72
C CYS A 42 9.89 2.28 2.28
N LEU A 43 9.59 1.05 2.64
CA LEU A 43 10.57 0.04 3.02
C LEU A 43 10.99 -0.75 1.79
N ILE A 44 12.29 -0.82 1.52
CA ILE A 44 12.88 -1.59 0.44
C ILE A 44 13.95 -2.55 0.97
N GLY A 45 14.25 -3.57 0.16
CA GLY A 45 15.43 -4.43 0.35
C GLY A 45 16.51 -4.06 -0.64
N GLN A 46 17.69 -3.66 -0.16
CA GLN A 46 18.85 -3.36 -0.98
C GLN A 46 20.12 -3.92 -0.34
N ASP A 47 20.96 -4.63 -1.12
CA ASP A 47 22.22 -5.22 -0.68
C ASP A 47 22.07 -6.09 0.60
N GLY A 48 20.99 -6.86 0.67
CA GLY A 48 20.67 -7.72 1.80
C GLY A 48 20.23 -6.99 3.08
N ARG A 49 19.96 -5.69 3.01
CA ARG A 49 19.56 -4.84 4.14
C ARG A 49 18.25 -4.14 3.87
N PHE A 50 17.48 -3.91 4.92
CA PHE A 50 16.32 -3.03 4.86
C PHE A 50 16.76 -1.57 4.80
N GLN A 51 16.06 -0.79 3.97
CA GLN A 51 16.25 0.66 3.89
C GLN A 51 14.89 1.34 3.83
N ILE A 52 14.79 2.51 4.46
CA ILE A 52 13.61 3.36 4.37
C ILE A 52 13.97 4.54 3.47
N VAL A 53 13.23 4.69 2.37
CA VAL A 53 13.42 5.75 1.37
C VAL A 53 12.12 6.47 1.10
N ALA A 54 12.18 7.78 0.97
CA ALA A 54 11.03 8.57 0.55
C ALA A 54 10.84 8.44 -0.98
N MET A 55 9.65 7.99 -1.41
CA MET A 55 9.30 7.86 -2.82
C MET A 55 7.95 8.50 -3.11
N ARG A 56 7.74 8.92 -4.35
CA ARG A 56 6.50 9.54 -4.78
C ARG A 56 5.45 8.49 -5.16
N PHE A 57 4.26 8.59 -4.61
CA PHE A 57 3.15 7.69 -4.93
C PHE A 57 2.62 7.93 -6.34
N GLY A 58 2.67 6.90 -7.16
CA GLY A 58 2.27 6.87 -8.56
C GLY A 58 3.42 7.14 -9.52
N ILE A 59 3.49 6.32 -10.57
CA ILE A 59 4.51 6.39 -11.64
C ILE A 59 3.94 7.09 -12.86
N ASP A 60 4.71 8.02 -13.41
CA ASP A 60 4.40 8.70 -14.67
C ASP A 60 5.06 7.93 -15.82
N TYR A 61 4.31 7.03 -16.47
CA TYR A 61 4.81 6.27 -17.62
C TYR A 61 4.70 7.07 -18.93
N PRO A 62 5.72 7.01 -19.80
CA PRO A 62 5.65 7.62 -21.12
C PRO A 62 4.44 7.10 -21.91
N GLY A 63 3.72 8.01 -22.57
CA GLY A 63 2.54 7.67 -23.37
C GLY A 63 1.22 7.53 -22.59
N PHE A 64 1.25 7.58 -21.27
CA PHE A 64 0.04 7.57 -20.44
C PHE A 64 -0.33 9.00 -19.99
N LYS A 65 -1.60 9.38 -20.18
CA LYS A 65 -2.10 10.72 -19.81
C LYS A 65 -2.25 10.89 -18.28
N ARG A 66 -2.31 9.79 -17.53
CA ARG A 66 -2.52 9.81 -16.08
C ARG A 66 -1.46 8.97 -15.39
N ARG A 67 -1.07 9.44 -14.23
CA ARG A 67 -0.22 8.70 -13.31
C ARG A 67 -0.83 7.34 -12.97
N MET A 68 -0.03 6.28 -13.08
CA MET A 68 -0.42 4.95 -12.66
C MET A 68 -0.13 4.80 -11.17
N ILE A 69 -1.13 4.41 -10.41
CA ILE A 69 -1.02 4.25 -8.95
C ILE A 69 -1.15 2.80 -8.51
N ASN A 70 -1.67 1.93 -9.38
CA ASN A 70 -1.84 0.52 -9.08
C ASN A 70 -1.47 -0.37 -10.28
N ALA A 71 -0.98 -1.57 -9.97
CA ALA A 71 -0.86 -2.69 -10.89
C ALA A 71 -1.65 -3.91 -10.35
N ARG A 72 -2.11 -4.77 -11.25
CA ARG A 72 -2.79 -6.01 -10.84
C ARG A 72 -1.77 -7.09 -10.55
N ALA A 73 -1.85 -7.71 -9.38
CA ALA A 73 -0.98 -8.81 -8.97
C ALA A 73 -1.03 -9.97 -9.97
N GLU A 74 -2.23 -10.30 -10.47
CA GLU A 74 -2.48 -11.43 -11.37
C GLU A 74 -1.78 -11.30 -12.74
N THR A 75 -1.40 -10.09 -13.13
CA THR A 75 -0.81 -9.83 -14.45
C THR A 75 0.51 -9.06 -14.39
N VAL A 76 1.06 -8.83 -13.20
CA VAL A 76 2.28 -8.04 -13.04
C VAL A 76 3.49 -8.67 -13.74
N LEU A 77 3.57 -9.99 -13.73
CA LEU A 77 4.64 -10.75 -14.40
C LEU A 77 4.47 -10.84 -15.92
N ASP A 78 3.24 -10.71 -16.43
CA ASP A 78 2.95 -10.80 -17.87
C ASP A 78 3.15 -9.49 -18.60
N LYS A 79 3.16 -8.37 -17.85
CA LYS A 79 3.29 -7.03 -18.43
C LYS A 79 4.75 -6.58 -18.46
N PRO A 80 5.37 -6.44 -19.64
CA PRO A 80 6.77 -6.04 -19.76
C PRO A 80 7.11 -4.75 -18.99
N MET A 81 6.18 -3.80 -18.96
CA MET A 81 6.36 -2.52 -18.26
C MET A 81 6.44 -2.62 -16.73
N PHE A 82 6.01 -3.74 -16.13
CA PHE A 82 5.97 -3.94 -14.68
C PHE A 82 6.90 -5.07 -14.21
N ARG A 83 7.12 -6.04 -15.08
CA ARG A 83 7.79 -7.29 -14.73
C ARG A 83 9.17 -7.08 -14.10
N ASP A 84 10.00 -6.27 -14.74
CA ASP A 84 11.37 -6.03 -14.26
C ASP A 84 11.37 -5.28 -12.92
N ASP A 85 10.52 -4.26 -12.78
CA ASP A 85 10.36 -3.53 -11.54
C ASP A 85 9.86 -4.43 -10.41
N PHE A 86 8.87 -5.28 -10.68
CA PHE A 86 8.40 -6.26 -9.70
C PHE A 86 9.49 -7.26 -9.29
N LEU A 87 10.25 -7.79 -10.23
CA LEU A 87 11.27 -8.80 -9.93
C LEU A 87 12.44 -8.25 -9.11
N HIS A 88 12.80 -6.97 -9.28
CA HIS A 88 14.03 -6.40 -8.73
C HIS A 88 13.85 -5.18 -7.81
N ARG A 89 12.69 -4.54 -7.81
CA ARG A 89 12.43 -3.25 -7.17
C ARG A 89 11.14 -3.26 -6.36
N ARG A 90 10.96 -4.32 -5.55
CA ARG A 90 9.81 -4.42 -4.64
C ARG A 90 9.97 -3.48 -3.45
N LEU A 91 8.85 -3.00 -2.96
CA LEU A 91 8.75 -2.24 -1.73
C LEU A 91 7.48 -2.62 -0.96
N CYS A 92 7.41 -2.19 0.28
CA CYS A 92 6.14 -2.07 0.97
C CYS A 92 6.01 -0.71 1.67
N VAL A 93 4.77 -0.29 1.85
CA VAL A 93 4.42 1.00 2.45
C VAL A 93 3.62 0.73 3.72
N PRO A 94 4.00 1.31 4.88
CA PRO A 94 3.21 1.20 6.09
C PRO A 94 1.90 1.97 5.92
N ALA A 95 0.81 1.41 6.38
CA ALA A 95 -0.49 2.06 6.38
C ALA A 95 -1.30 1.66 7.60
N SER A 96 -2.01 2.62 8.18
CA SER A 96 -2.95 2.38 9.27
C SER A 96 -4.35 2.08 8.74
N SER A 97 -4.69 2.67 7.60
CA SER A 97 -5.93 2.38 6.87
C SER A 97 -5.76 2.74 5.39
N PHE A 98 -6.61 2.16 4.54
CA PHE A 98 -6.78 2.62 3.16
C PHE A 98 -8.24 2.91 2.88
N TYR A 99 -8.50 3.66 1.81
CA TYR A 99 -9.83 4.17 1.53
C TYR A 99 -10.33 3.72 0.16
N GLU A 100 -11.62 3.40 0.13
CA GLU A 100 -12.39 3.22 -1.10
C GLU A 100 -13.72 3.95 -1.00
N TRP A 101 -14.41 4.06 -2.12
CA TRP A 101 -15.69 4.74 -2.22
C TRP A 101 -16.76 3.76 -2.67
N THR A 102 -17.90 3.81 -1.99
CA THR A 102 -19.09 3.07 -2.42
C THR A 102 -19.62 3.60 -3.77
N ALA A 103 -20.56 2.89 -4.36
CA ALA A 103 -21.27 3.37 -5.55
C ALA A 103 -22.02 4.71 -5.30
N SER A 104 -22.44 4.94 -4.05
CA SER A 104 -23.05 6.21 -3.59
C SER A 104 -22.02 7.31 -3.29
N LYS A 105 -20.71 7.07 -3.55
CA LYS A 105 -19.58 7.98 -3.28
C LYS A 105 -19.32 8.26 -1.80
N GLU A 106 -19.74 7.38 -0.92
CA GLU A 106 -19.41 7.45 0.48
C GLU A 106 -18.00 6.90 0.70
N LYS A 107 -17.18 7.60 1.48
CA LYS A 107 -15.82 7.18 1.79
C LYS A 107 -15.85 6.12 2.88
N VAL A 108 -15.18 5.01 2.62
CA VAL A 108 -15.03 3.89 3.56
C VAL A 108 -13.55 3.72 3.88
N ALA A 109 -13.21 3.70 5.16
CA ALA A 109 -11.87 3.36 5.65
C ALA A 109 -11.82 1.87 5.98
N PHE A 110 -10.79 1.18 5.52
CA PHE A 110 -10.51 -0.23 5.81
C PHE A 110 -9.23 -0.34 6.62
N PHE A 111 -9.23 -1.22 7.61
CA PHE A 111 -8.10 -1.47 8.52
C PHE A 111 -8.07 -2.93 8.96
N ASP A 112 -6.90 -3.40 9.33
CA ASP A 112 -6.73 -4.73 9.91
C ASP A 112 -7.18 -4.69 11.40
N PRO A 113 -8.08 -5.57 11.82
CA PRO A 113 -8.56 -5.58 13.21
C PRO A 113 -7.50 -6.01 14.24
N ASP A 114 -6.54 -6.80 13.79
CA ASP A 114 -5.56 -7.46 14.66
C ASP A 114 -4.19 -6.79 14.61
N GLU A 115 -3.91 -6.03 13.53
CA GLU A 115 -2.65 -5.31 13.35
C GLU A 115 -2.90 -3.80 13.27
N GLN A 116 -2.13 -3.03 14.05
CA GLN A 116 -2.18 -1.57 13.98
C GLN A 116 -1.56 -1.02 12.69
N THR A 117 -0.72 -1.83 12.02
CA THR A 117 0.00 -1.45 10.81
C THR A 117 -0.14 -2.53 9.75
N MET A 118 -0.72 -2.17 8.62
CA MET A 118 -0.69 -2.96 7.39
C MET A 118 0.51 -2.56 6.55
N PHE A 119 1.09 -3.50 5.80
CA PHE A 119 2.09 -3.20 4.79
C PHE A 119 1.49 -3.37 3.39
N LEU A 120 1.34 -2.28 2.66
CA LEU A 120 0.84 -2.30 1.28
C LEU A 120 1.97 -2.70 0.35
N ALA A 121 1.82 -3.81 -0.37
CA ALA A 121 2.81 -4.32 -1.30
C ALA A 121 2.84 -3.50 -2.59
N GLY A 122 4.05 -3.27 -3.12
CA GLY A 122 4.24 -2.53 -4.35
C GLY A 122 5.62 -2.73 -4.96
N PHE A 123 5.90 -1.96 -6.00
CA PHE A 123 7.21 -1.86 -6.62
C PHE A 123 7.48 -0.43 -7.11
N PHE A 124 8.73 -0.13 -7.40
CA PHE A 124 9.14 1.23 -7.72
C PHE A 124 10.04 1.33 -8.96
N GLN A 125 10.04 2.52 -9.53
CA GLN A 125 10.92 2.93 -10.63
C GLN A 125 11.26 4.42 -10.47
N ASN A 126 12.54 4.77 -10.55
CA ASN A 126 12.99 6.17 -10.56
C ASN A 126 12.44 7.03 -9.41
N GLY A 127 12.43 6.50 -8.17
CA GLY A 127 11.92 7.21 -7.00
C GLY A 127 10.40 7.39 -6.96
N GLN A 128 9.67 6.67 -7.80
CA GLN A 128 8.21 6.62 -7.85
C GLN A 128 7.74 5.18 -7.64
N PHE A 129 6.56 4.99 -7.02
CA PHE A 129 6.06 3.65 -6.74
C PHE A 129 4.57 3.50 -7.09
N ILE A 130 4.16 2.26 -7.30
CA ILE A 130 2.75 1.88 -7.40
C ILE A 130 2.47 0.71 -6.47
N LEU A 131 1.21 0.61 -6.04
CA LEU A 131 0.74 -0.47 -5.19
C LEU A 131 0.19 -1.62 -6.03
N LEU A 132 0.38 -2.84 -5.55
CA LEU A 132 -0.26 -4.03 -6.11
C LEU A 132 -1.68 -4.16 -5.57
N THR A 133 -2.57 -4.62 -6.44
CA THR A 133 -3.95 -4.92 -6.07
C THR A 133 -4.33 -6.30 -6.58
N HIS A 134 -5.26 -6.96 -5.89
CA HIS A 134 -5.84 -8.25 -6.29
C HIS A 134 -7.37 -8.22 -6.10
N PRO A 135 -8.12 -9.28 -6.48
CA PRO A 135 -9.55 -9.35 -6.24
C PRO A 135 -9.90 -9.16 -4.76
N ALA A 136 -10.99 -8.44 -4.49
CA ALA A 136 -11.44 -8.21 -3.14
C ALA A 136 -11.91 -9.51 -2.46
N ASN A 137 -11.53 -9.72 -1.20
CA ASN A 137 -12.05 -10.78 -0.35
C ASN A 137 -13.52 -10.52 0.08
N ALA A 138 -14.10 -11.41 0.88
CA ALA A 138 -15.49 -11.30 1.32
C ALA A 138 -15.76 -10.01 2.12
N SER A 139 -14.82 -9.56 2.95
CA SER A 139 -14.99 -8.36 3.79
C SER A 139 -15.04 -7.06 2.98
N MET A 140 -14.36 -7.00 1.83
CA MET A 140 -14.28 -5.80 1.01
C MET A 140 -15.17 -5.82 -0.24
N ARG A 141 -15.52 -6.99 -0.76
CA ARG A 141 -16.31 -7.14 -2.00
C ARG A 141 -17.61 -6.33 -2.03
N PRO A 142 -18.35 -6.12 -0.91
CA PRO A 142 -19.56 -5.29 -0.92
C PRO A 142 -19.31 -3.82 -1.28
N PHE A 143 -18.08 -3.32 -1.13
CA PHE A 143 -17.71 -1.92 -1.34
C PHE A 143 -16.95 -1.71 -2.65
N HIS A 144 -16.00 -2.60 -2.95
CA HIS A 144 -15.19 -2.52 -4.16
C HIS A 144 -14.73 -3.91 -4.60
N HIS A 145 -14.57 -4.13 -5.92
CA HIS A 145 -14.16 -5.42 -6.49
C HIS A 145 -12.65 -5.69 -6.42
N ARG A 146 -11.84 -4.69 -6.02
CA ARG A 146 -10.38 -4.80 -5.86
C ARG A 146 -9.97 -4.30 -4.48
N MET A 147 -8.87 -4.84 -3.96
CA MET A 147 -8.22 -4.39 -2.73
C MET A 147 -6.70 -4.36 -2.92
N PRO A 148 -5.94 -3.59 -2.12
CA PRO A 148 -4.49 -3.65 -2.14
C PRO A 148 -4.00 -5.04 -1.70
N LEU A 149 -2.86 -5.48 -2.22
CA LEU A 149 -2.15 -6.64 -1.70
C LEU A 149 -1.51 -6.23 -0.37
N LEU A 150 -1.95 -6.87 0.71
CA LEU A 150 -1.48 -6.61 2.07
C LEU A 150 -0.45 -7.68 2.48
N LEU A 151 0.58 -7.25 3.16
CA LEU A 151 1.59 -8.12 3.76
C LEU A 151 1.45 -8.05 5.28
N ARG A 152 1.53 -9.18 5.95
CA ARG A 152 1.75 -9.24 7.39
C ARG A 152 3.23 -8.93 7.71
N ALA A 153 3.50 -8.52 8.92
CA ALA A 153 4.86 -8.16 9.35
C ALA A 153 5.88 -9.30 9.15
N ASP A 154 5.48 -10.55 9.34
CA ASP A 154 6.32 -11.74 9.12
C ASP A 154 6.64 -12.01 7.64
N GLN A 155 5.84 -11.49 6.71
CA GLN A 155 6.01 -11.65 5.26
C GLN A 155 6.88 -10.56 4.62
N VAL A 156 7.11 -9.44 5.30
CA VAL A 156 7.85 -8.29 4.76
C VAL A 156 9.26 -8.67 4.30
N LYS A 157 9.98 -9.47 5.08
CA LYS A 157 11.32 -9.94 4.72
C LYS A 157 11.30 -10.80 3.45
N ASP A 158 10.41 -11.76 3.39
CA ASP A 158 10.27 -12.65 2.24
C ASP A 158 9.86 -11.87 0.98
N TRP A 159 8.94 -10.93 1.13
CA TRP A 159 8.53 -10.03 0.04
C TRP A 159 9.70 -9.24 -0.56
N LEU A 160 10.55 -8.68 0.27
CA LEU A 160 11.61 -7.78 -0.19
C LEU A 160 12.86 -8.51 -0.69
N PHE A 161 13.21 -9.68 -0.12
CA PHE A 161 14.48 -10.34 -0.39
C PHE A 161 14.37 -11.67 -1.14
N ASP A 162 13.20 -12.30 -1.18
CA ASP A 162 13.00 -13.60 -1.83
C ASP A 162 12.00 -13.46 -2.98
N THR A 163 12.49 -13.52 -4.21
CA THR A 163 11.65 -13.35 -5.39
C THR A 163 10.64 -14.50 -5.56
N GLN A 164 11.01 -15.73 -5.22
CA GLN A 164 10.09 -16.89 -5.35
C GLN A 164 8.95 -16.79 -4.33
N LYS A 165 9.27 -16.42 -3.10
CA LYS A 165 8.26 -16.17 -2.07
C LYS A 165 7.39 -14.96 -2.41
N ALA A 166 7.98 -13.89 -2.93
CA ALA A 166 7.21 -12.72 -3.38
C ALA A 166 6.23 -13.07 -4.51
N ILE A 167 6.60 -13.94 -5.44
CA ILE A 167 5.70 -14.45 -6.48
C ILE A 167 4.55 -15.26 -5.85
N ALA A 168 4.84 -16.13 -4.90
CA ALA A 168 3.80 -16.89 -4.19
C ALA A 168 2.83 -15.98 -3.41
N LEU A 169 3.33 -14.86 -2.86
CA LEU A 169 2.51 -13.88 -2.16
C LEU A 169 1.54 -13.11 -3.07
N LEU A 170 1.75 -13.08 -4.40
CA LEU A 170 0.80 -12.46 -5.34
C LEU A 170 -0.57 -13.16 -5.36
N GLU A 171 -0.61 -14.44 -5.04
CA GLU A 171 -1.82 -15.27 -5.06
C GLU A 171 -2.44 -15.45 -3.67
N GLN A 172 -1.82 -14.88 -2.62
CA GLN A 172 -2.36 -15.01 -1.27
C GLN A 172 -3.69 -14.26 -1.13
N GLU A 173 -4.57 -14.81 -0.31
CA GLU A 173 -5.75 -14.09 0.17
C GLU A 173 -5.36 -13.21 1.37
N ASN A 174 -5.81 -11.96 1.36
CA ASN A 174 -5.72 -11.10 2.53
C ASN A 174 -6.64 -11.60 3.64
N GLY A 175 -6.28 -11.34 4.89
CA GLY A 175 -7.18 -11.50 6.02
C GLY A 175 -8.43 -10.60 5.90
N ASP A 176 -9.43 -10.89 6.75
CA ASP A 176 -10.63 -10.08 6.81
C ASP A 176 -10.30 -8.69 7.37
N LEU A 177 -10.91 -7.67 6.77
CA LEU A 177 -10.75 -6.28 7.17
C LEU A 177 -12.00 -5.81 7.92
N ARG A 178 -11.79 -4.92 8.88
CA ARG A 178 -12.85 -4.06 9.40
C ARG A 178 -12.94 -2.79 8.58
N HIS A 179 -14.11 -2.18 8.61
CA HIS A 179 -14.34 -0.92 7.94
C HIS A 179 -15.08 0.07 8.83
N TRP A 180 -14.89 1.34 8.52
CA TRP A 180 -15.62 2.44 9.11
C TRP A 180 -16.09 3.41 8.03
N MET A 181 -17.34 3.85 8.13
CA MET A 181 -17.92 4.89 7.27
C MET A 181 -18.27 6.10 8.13
N SER A 182 -17.82 7.28 7.73
CA SER A 182 -18.33 8.50 8.32
C SER A 182 -19.76 8.69 7.80
N HIS A 183 -20.73 8.43 8.63
CA HIS A 183 -22.08 8.91 8.34
C HIS A 183 -22.00 10.45 8.32
N GLN A 184 -22.34 11.07 7.19
CA GLN A 184 -22.71 12.46 7.23
C GLN A 184 -23.88 12.56 8.21
N GLN A 185 -23.66 13.23 9.35
CA GLN A 185 -24.75 13.63 10.21
C GLN A 185 -25.70 14.45 9.33
N GLY A 186 -26.83 13.85 8.99
CA GLY A 186 -27.91 14.58 8.36
C GLY A 186 -28.24 15.75 9.27
N THR A 187 -28.13 16.95 8.73
CA THR A 187 -28.61 18.17 9.36
C THR A 187 -30.08 17.94 9.69
N LEU A 188 -30.38 17.73 10.96
CA LEU A 188 -31.75 17.82 11.44
C LEU A 188 -32.14 19.31 11.32
N PHE A 189 -33.04 19.56 10.38
CA PHE A 189 -33.83 20.80 10.36
C PHE A 189 -34.97 20.69 11.38
#